data_facb96e65524c4e0f3db05b2d0a15cfa
#
_entry.id   facb96e65524c4e0f3db05b2d0a15cfa
#
_cell.length_a   1.000
_cell.length_b   1.000
_cell.length_c   1.000
_cell.angle_alpha   90.00
_cell.angle_beta   90.00
_cell.angle_gamma   90.00
#
_symmetry.space_group_name_H-M   'P 1'
#
loop_
_entity.id
_entity.type
_entity.pdbx_description
1 polymer ?
#
loop_
_entity_poly.entity_id
_entity_poly.type
_entity_poly.pdbx_seq_one_letter_code
_entity_poly.pdbx_strand_id
1 'polypeptide(L)'
;MNRSQAFAIWLTGLPASGKSTITAALRPQLEQLTLSVEVLESDAVRRILTPTPTYSQAERDLFYRALAFMGARLVAHGVTVIFDATANKRAYRDFARGLIPAFIEVAVECPLGLAMQRDYKGTYLRGQRGESSTVPGLQDSYESPTHPEVRIDTTQLSAIDAARAVLEAVKGMFTEDSAHTPQFP
;
A
#
# COMPACT_ATOMS: atom_id res chain seq x y z
N MET A 1 1.69 9.96 -28.57
CA MET A 1 2.20 9.31 -27.35
C MET A 1 1.00 9.07 -26.43
N ASN A 2 0.49 7.84 -26.36
CA ASN A 2 -0.47 7.47 -25.32
C ASN A 2 0.27 7.65 -23.98
N ARG A 3 -0.12 8.64 -23.16
CA ARG A 3 0.29 8.70 -21.76
C ARG A 3 -0.27 7.43 -21.14
N SER A 4 0.59 6.47 -20.80
CA SER A 4 0.18 5.36 -19.97
C SER A 4 -0.53 5.95 -18.75
N GLN A 5 -1.77 5.53 -18.53
CA GLN A 5 -2.58 6.07 -17.45
C GLN A 5 -1.87 5.75 -16.14
N ALA A 6 -1.54 6.79 -15.35
CA ALA A 6 -0.95 6.59 -14.03
C ALA A 6 -1.98 5.95 -13.10
N PHE A 7 -1.53 5.16 -12.16
CA PHE A 7 -2.35 4.36 -11.25
C PHE A 7 -1.74 4.33 -9.86
N ALA A 8 -2.47 3.76 -8.91
CA ALA A 8 -1.96 3.55 -7.57
C ALA A 8 -1.93 2.07 -7.20
N ILE A 9 -0.91 1.68 -6.46
CA ILE A 9 -0.78 0.38 -5.81
C ILE A 9 -0.72 0.63 -4.30
N TRP A 10 -1.63 0.03 -3.53
CA TRP A 10 -1.60 0.10 -2.08
C TRP A 10 -1.19 -1.25 -1.49
N LEU A 11 0.05 -1.33 -0.96
CA LEU A 11 0.47 -2.48 -0.18
C LEU A 11 0.00 -2.30 1.27
N THR A 12 -0.93 -3.15 1.70
CA THR A 12 -1.44 -3.19 3.08
C THR A 12 -1.09 -4.50 3.75
N GLY A 13 -0.94 -4.50 5.06
CA GLY A 13 -0.55 -5.66 5.86
C GLY A 13 -0.03 -5.22 7.23
N LEU A 14 0.16 -6.16 8.13
CA LEU A 14 0.71 -5.91 9.46
C LEU A 14 2.08 -5.21 9.40
N PRO A 15 2.50 -4.48 10.45
CA PRO A 15 3.91 -4.07 10.58
C PRO A 15 4.84 -5.28 10.38
N ALA A 16 5.98 -5.08 9.76
CA ALA A 16 6.96 -6.12 9.45
C ALA A 16 6.45 -7.30 8.57
N SER A 17 5.30 -7.15 7.88
CA SER A 17 4.79 -8.18 6.96
C SER A 17 5.58 -8.31 5.66
N GLY A 18 6.49 -7.38 5.35
CA GLY A 18 7.29 -7.41 4.12
C GLY A 18 6.92 -6.36 3.07
N LYS A 19 5.97 -5.45 3.35
CA LYS A 19 5.53 -4.40 2.42
C LYS A 19 6.69 -3.62 1.79
N SER A 20 7.57 -3.07 2.63
CA SER A 20 8.70 -2.23 2.15
C SER A 20 9.72 -3.02 1.33
N THR A 21 9.89 -4.32 1.62
CA THR A 21 10.76 -5.20 0.85
C THR A 21 10.17 -5.47 -0.54
N ILE A 22 8.84 -5.69 -0.61
CA ILE A 22 8.12 -5.84 -1.88
C ILE A 22 8.15 -4.53 -2.66
N THR A 23 7.91 -3.38 -2.01
CA THR A 23 8.00 -2.04 -2.61
C THR A 23 9.36 -1.81 -3.26
N ALA A 24 10.44 -2.14 -2.55
CA ALA A 24 11.82 -2.00 -3.06
C ALA A 24 12.09 -2.89 -4.29
N ALA A 25 11.48 -4.08 -4.37
CA ALA A 25 11.60 -4.97 -5.52
C ALA A 25 10.67 -4.56 -6.69
N LEU A 26 9.52 -3.97 -6.41
CA LEU A 26 8.51 -3.58 -7.40
C LEU A 26 8.86 -2.29 -8.13
N ARG A 27 9.31 -1.26 -7.40
CA ARG A 27 9.61 0.07 -7.94
C ARG A 27 10.49 0.03 -9.20
N PRO A 28 11.68 -0.62 -9.19
CA PRO A 28 12.53 -0.65 -10.38
C PRO A 28 11.90 -1.39 -11.57
N GLN A 29 11.02 -2.37 -11.34
CA GLN A 29 10.30 -3.06 -12.40
C GLN A 29 9.28 -2.15 -13.09
N LEU A 30 8.60 -1.27 -12.34
CA LEU A 30 7.69 -0.26 -12.89
C LEU A 30 8.47 0.84 -13.63
N GLU A 31 9.61 1.27 -13.10
CA GLU A 31 10.48 2.26 -13.74
C GLU A 31 11.06 1.75 -15.08
N GLN A 32 11.35 0.46 -15.20
CA GLN A 32 11.73 -0.18 -16.46
C GLN A 32 10.63 -0.13 -17.53
N LEU A 33 9.36 0.02 -17.14
CA LEU A 33 8.24 0.28 -18.06
C LEU A 33 8.09 1.76 -18.44
N THR A 34 9.11 2.58 -18.17
CA THR A 34 9.12 4.03 -18.41
C THR A 34 8.06 4.82 -17.63
N LEU A 35 7.56 4.25 -16.52
CA LEU A 35 6.64 4.92 -15.62
C LEU A 35 7.39 5.84 -14.67
N SER A 36 6.85 7.03 -14.42
CA SER A 36 7.26 7.86 -13.28
C SER A 36 6.63 7.27 -12.03
N VAL A 37 7.42 6.87 -11.03
CA VAL A 37 6.95 6.17 -9.82
C VAL A 37 7.35 6.93 -8.57
N GLU A 38 6.37 7.23 -7.72
CA GLU A 38 6.58 7.78 -6.39
C GLU A 38 6.14 6.79 -5.31
N VAL A 39 6.92 6.69 -4.23
CA VAL A 39 6.61 5.83 -3.09
C VAL A 39 6.20 6.70 -1.90
N LEU A 40 4.95 6.58 -1.48
CA LEU A 40 4.44 7.18 -0.26
C LEU A 40 4.55 6.17 0.89
N GLU A 41 5.73 6.11 1.51
CA GLU A 41 5.96 5.32 2.72
C GLU A 41 5.35 6.03 3.93
N SER A 42 4.44 5.37 4.63
CA SER A 42 3.69 5.97 5.73
C SER A 42 4.57 6.48 6.88
N ASP A 43 5.67 5.79 7.20
CA ASP A 43 6.58 6.23 8.25
C ASP A 43 7.36 7.49 7.83
N ALA A 44 7.76 7.60 6.56
CA ALA A 44 8.45 8.77 6.02
C ALA A 44 7.52 9.99 6.01
N VAL A 45 6.28 9.80 5.54
CA VAL A 45 5.26 10.87 5.51
C VAL A 45 4.89 11.31 6.93
N ARG A 46 4.79 10.37 7.90
CA ARG A 46 4.51 10.70 9.31
C ARG A 46 5.57 11.60 9.92
N ARG A 47 6.84 11.36 9.64
CA ARG A 47 7.92 12.22 10.17
C ARG A 47 7.75 13.70 9.81
N ILE A 48 7.03 13.99 8.71
CA ILE A 48 6.75 15.35 8.27
C ILE A 48 5.40 15.84 8.79
N LEU A 49 4.33 15.06 8.64
CA LEU A 49 2.98 15.50 8.97
C LEU A 49 2.66 15.40 10.47
N THR A 50 3.20 14.40 11.14
CA THR A 50 2.96 14.11 12.56
C THR A 50 4.27 13.73 13.25
N PRO A 51 5.25 14.66 13.41
CA PRO A 51 6.59 14.35 13.92
C PRO A 51 6.58 13.80 15.36
N THR A 52 5.56 14.09 16.13
CA THR A 52 5.29 13.52 17.46
C THR A 52 3.94 12.78 17.44
N PRO A 53 3.88 11.57 16.84
CA PRO A 53 2.62 10.91 16.58
C PRO A 53 1.99 10.38 17.87
N THR A 54 0.70 10.66 18.04
CA THR A 54 -0.13 10.07 19.11
C THR A 54 -0.75 8.73 18.71
N TYR A 55 -0.83 8.48 17.39
CA TYR A 55 -1.53 7.34 16.81
C TYR A 55 -3.00 7.21 17.27
N SER A 56 -3.59 8.30 17.78
CA SER A 56 -5.01 8.33 18.10
C SER A 56 -5.85 8.09 16.85
N GLN A 57 -7.10 7.68 17.05
CA GLN A 57 -8.02 7.45 15.94
C GLN A 57 -8.16 8.69 15.04
N ALA A 58 -8.35 9.87 15.64
CA ALA A 58 -8.49 11.13 14.92
C ALA A 58 -7.22 11.49 14.10
N GLU A 59 -6.03 11.26 14.68
CA GLU A 59 -4.76 11.48 13.96
C GLU A 59 -4.63 10.50 12.78
N ARG A 60 -4.99 9.23 12.97
CA ARG A 60 -4.95 8.23 11.88
C ARG A 60 -5.94 8.58 10.77
N ASP A 61 -7.14 9.00 11.11
CA ASP A 61 -8.16 9.41 10.14
C ASP A 61 -7.68 10.58 9.29
N LEU A 62 -7.10 11.60 9.92
CA LEU A 62 -6.51 12.75 9.21
C LEU A 62 -5.31 12.32 8.36
N PHE A 63 -4.39 11.55 8.94
CA PHE A 63 -3.17 11.11 8.27
C PHE A 63 -3.47 10.31 6.99
N TYR A 64 -4.33 9.29 7.07
CA TYR A 64 -4.62 8.45 5.91
C TYR A 64 -5.45 9.18 4.85
N ARG A 65 -6.30 10.13 5.23
CA ARG A 65 -6.98 11.02 4.28
C ARG A 65 -5.98 11.92 3.54
N ALA A 66 -5.02 12.50 4.24
CA ALA A 66 -3.96 13.32 3.63
C ALA A 66 -3.09 12.47 2.70
N LEU A 67 -2.68 11.27 3.14
CA LEU A 67 -1.89 10.34 2.34
C LEU A 67 -2.61 9.95 1.04
N ALA A 68 -3.88 9.58 1.11
CA ALA A 68 -4.71 9.25 -0.05
C ALA A 68 -4.85 10.44 -1.01
N PHE A 69 -5.08 11.65 -0.48
CA PHE A 69 -5.18 12.86 -1.29
C PHE A 69 -3.86 13.19 -2.01
N MET A 70 -2.73 13.11 -1.33
CA MET A 70 -1.41 13.32 -1.95
C MET A 70 -1.20 12.34 -3.12
N GLY A 71 -1.49 11.06 -2.91
CA GLY A 71 -1.36 10.06 -3.98
C GLY A 71 -2.32 10.32 -5.15
N ALA A 72 -3.57 10.71 -4.87
CA ALA A 72 -4.53 11.06 -5.91
C ALA A 72 -4.05 12.26 -6.75
N ARG A 73 -3.42 13.25 -6.11
CA ARG A 73 -2.83 14.40 -6.84
C ARG A 73 -1.67 13.97 -7.73
N LEU A 74 -0.79 13.10 -7.25
CA LEU A 74 0.32 12.56 -8.04
C LEU A 74 -0.20 11.78 -9.24
N VAL A 75 -1.16 10.88 -9.05
CA VAL A 75 -1.76 10.09 -10.14
C VAL A 75 -2.43 10.99 -11.17
N ALA A 76 -3.16 12.02 -10.75
CA ALA A 76 -3.79 12.99 -11.65
C ALA A 76 -2.76 13.77 -12.51
N HIS A 77 -1.52 13.84 -12.06
CA HIS A 77 -0.41 14.46 -12.81
C HIS A 77 0.50 13.45 -13.54
N GLY A 78 0.05 12.21 -13.68
CA GLY A 78 0.76 11.20 -14.48
C GLY A 78 1.88 10.46 -13.74
N VAL A 79 1.90 10.52 -12.40
CA VAL A 79 2.84 9.80 -11.56
C VAL A 79 2.16 8.58 -10.95
N THR A 80 2.68 7.40 -11.23
CA THR A 80 2.24 6.15 -10.58
C THR A 80 2.67 6.17 -9.11
N VAL A 81 1.76 5.78 -8.21
CA VAL A 81 2.01 5.84 -6.76
C VAL A 81 2.01 4.45 -6.14
N ILE A 82 3.03 4.15 -5.35
CA ILE A 82 3.03 3.01 -4.44
C ILE A 82 2.81 3.53 -3.02
N PHE A 83 1.69 3.17 -2.40
CA PHE A 83 1.46 3.37 -0.98
C PHE A 83 2.05 2.19 -0.19
N ASP A 84 3.13 2.42 0.55
CA ASP A 84 3.67 1.48 1.52
C ASP A 84 3.12 1.85 2.90
N ALA A 85 1.93 1.34 3.21
CA ALA A 85 1.19 1.77 4.39
C ALA A 85 0.28 0.68 4.94
N THR A 86 0.38 0.39 6.23
CA THR A 86 -0.47 -0.60 6.91
C THR A 86 -1.96 -0.28 6.74
N ALA A 87 -2.39 0.96 6.96
CA ALA A 87 -3.78 1.40 6.87
C ALA A 87 -4.72 0.37 7.54
N ASN A 88 -4.63 0.27 8.86
CA ASN A 88 -5.25 -0.80 9.64
C ASN A 88 -6.77 -0.91 9.46
N LYS A 89 -7.46 0.14 9.06
CA LYS A 89 -8.89 0.10 8.71
C LYS A 89 -9.09 0.06 7.19
N ARG A 90 -10.04 -0.75 6.72
CA ARG A 90 -10.45 -0.79 5.31
C ARG A 90 -10.88 0.58 4.79
N ALA A 91 -11.62 1.32 5.60
CA ALA A 91 -12.12 2.65 5.23
C ALA A 91 -11.04 3.62 4.72
N TYR A 92 -9.79 3.49 5.16
CA TYR A 92 -8.69 4.33 4.65
C TYR A 92 -8.32 4.00 3.21
N ARG A 93 -8.29 2.71 2.88
CA ARG A 93 -7.96 2.20 1.55
C ARG A 93 -9.12 2.41 0.58
N ASP A 94 -10.36 2.17 1.06
CA ASP A 94 -11.58 2.46 0.31
C ASP A 94 -11.70 3.94 -0.06
N PHE A 95 -11.33 4.83 0.88
CA PHE A 95 -11.28 6.27 0.61
C PHE A 95 -10.27 6.60 -0.50
N ALA A 96 -9.08 6.01 -0.50
CA ALA A 96 -8.08 6.20 -1.55
C ALA A 96 -8.57 5.66 -2.89
N ARG A 97 -9.18 4.45 -2.91
CA ARG A 97 -9.80 3.85 -4.10
C ARG A 97 -10.90 4.75 -4.69
N GLY A 98 -11.69 5.40 -3.84
CA GLY A 98 -12.71 6.37 -4.29
C GLY A 98 -12.13 7.63 -4.95
N LEU A 99 -10.88 8.00 -4.65
CA LEU A 99 -10.19 9.15 -5.24
C LEU A 99 -9.37 8.78 -6.49
N ILE A 100 -8.96 7.52 -6.63
CA ILE A 100 -8.04 7.07 -7.68
C ILE A 100 -8.72 5.93 -8.45
N PRO A 101 -9.25 6.18 -9.67
CA PRO A 101 -9.99 5.16 -10.42
C PRO A 101 -9.15 3.92 -10.76
N ALA A 102 -7.90 4.12 -11.17
CA ALA A 102 -6.96 3.02 -11.45
C ALA A 102 -6.20 2.67 -10.17
N PHE A 103 -6.73 1.71 -9.38
CA PHE A 103 -6.24 1.39 -8.04
C PHE A 103 -6.13 -0.13 -7.85
N ILE A 104 -4.97 -0.57 -7.38
CA ILE A 104 -4.68 -1.97 -7.04
C ILE A 104 -4.41 -2.06 -5.53
N GLU A 105 -5.20 -2.84 -4.82
CA GLU A 105 -4.97 -3.17 -3.42
C GLU A 105 -4.24 -4.51 -3.32
N VAL A 106 -3.09 -4.50 -2.63
CA VAL A 106 -2.27 -5.68 -2.41
C VAL A 106 -2.32 -6.07 -0.95
N ALA A 107 -2.93 -7.20 -0.64
CA ALA A 107 -2.90 -7.80 0.70
C ALA A 107 -1.57 -8.51 0.93
N VAL A 108 -0.71 -7.95 1.78
CA VAL A 108 0.56 -8.55 2.18
C VAL A 108 0.35 -9.33 3.47
N GLU A 109 0.13 -10.63 3.32
CA GLU A 109 -0.21 -11.55 4.39
C GLU A 109 1.05 -12.10 5.06
N CYS A 110 1.05 -12.07 6.38
CA CYS A 110 2.11 -12.61 7.23
C CYS A 110 1.49 -12.98 8.58
N PRO A 111 1.70 -14.20 9.07
CA PRO A 111 1.28 -14.58 10.42
C PRO A 111 1.87 -13.63 11.46
N LEU A 112 1.08 -13.20 12.45
CA LEU A 112 1.52 -12.23 13.46
C LEU A 112 2.80 -12.67 14.17
N GLY A 113 2.91 -13.94 14.55
CA GLY A 113 4.11 -14.47 15.20
C GLY A 113 5.38 -14.30 14.35
N LEU A 114 5.28 -14.48 13.02
CA LEU A 114 6.39 -14.26 12.11
C LEU A 114 6.68 -12.77 11.91
N ALA A 115 5.65 -11.92 11.82
CA ALA A 115 5.81 -10.48 11.75
C ALA A 115 6.52 -9.93 12.99
N MET A 116 6.20 -10.46 14.19
CA MET A 116 6.90 -10.12 15.44
C MET A 116 8.37 -10.55 15.44
N GLN A 117 8.70 -11.70 14.86
CA GLN A 117 10.11 -12.15 14.69
C GLN A 117 10.88 -11.27 13.72
N ARG A 118 10.21 -10.73 12.68
CA ARG A 118 10.80 -9.83 11.67
C ARG A 118 10.86 -8.36 12.09
N ASP A 119 10.52 -8.02 13.33
CA ASP A 119 10.31 -6.65 13.83
C ASP A 119 11.61 -5.83 13.99
N TYR A 120 12.33 -5.62 12.91
CA TYR A 120 13.58 -4.86 12.90
C TYR A 120 13.41 -3.38 13.30
N LYS A 121 12.19 -2.82 13.18
CA LYS A 121 11.86 -1.45 13.63
C LYS A 121 11.49 -1.38 15.11
N GLY A 122 11.33 -2.51 15.79
CA GLY A 122 10.93 -2.60 17.20
C GLY A 122 9.50 -2.15 17.48
N THR A 123 8.62 -2.21 16.46
CA THR A 123 7.22 -1.78 16.59
C THR A 123 6.45 -2.64 17.57
N TYR A 124 6.54 -3.96 17.45
CA TYR A 124 5.90 -4.90 18.37
C TYR A 124 6.58 -4.92 19.73
N LEU A 125 7.91 -4.81 19.76
CA LEU A 125 8.67 -4.74 21.02
C LEU A 125 8.22 -3.56 21.87
N ARG A 126 8.06 -2.36 21.28
CA ARG A 126 7.52 -1.20 21.99
C ARG A 126 6.09 -1.42 22.47
N GLY A 127 5.25 -2.06 21.62
CA GLY A 127 3.89 -2.43 22.03
C GLY A 127 3.87 -3.37 23.23
N GLN A 128 4.70 -4.41 23.24
CA GLN A 128 4.82 -5.36 24.36
C GLN A 128 5.32 -4.72 25.65
N ARG A 129 6.19 -3.71 25.55
CA ARG A 129 6.69 -2.93 26.70
C ARG A 129 5.71 -1.87 27.21
N GLY A 130 4.54 -1.72 26.57
CA GLY A 130 3.59 -0.66 26.93
C GLY A 130 3.99 0.75 26.47
N GLU A 131 5.05 0.89 25.68
CA GLU A 131 5.52 2.15 25.10
C GLU A 131 4.63 2.61 23.91
N SER A 132 3.80 1.71 23.40
CA SER A 132 2.77 1.98 22.38
C SER A 132 1.54 1.14 22.70
N SER A 133 0.36 1.73 22.60
CA SER A 133 -0.92 1.08 22.89
C SER A 133 -1.79 0.84 21.65
N THR A 134 -1.25 1.10 20.45
CA THR A 134 -2.02 1.12 19.20
C THR A 134 -1.34 0.39 18.04
N VAL A 135 -0.55 -0.64 18.35
CA VAL A 135 0.15 -1.44 17.33
C VAL A 135 -0.84 -2.35 16.62
N PRO A 136 -1.03 -2.22 15.29
CA PRO A 136 -1.93 -3.08 14.52
C PRO A 136 -1.56 -4.56 14.62
N GLY A 137 -2.56 -5.38 14.92
CA GLY A 137 -2.38 -6.82 15.12
C GLY A 137 -1.99 -7.22 16.55
N LEU A 138 -1.61 -6.27 17.43
CA LEU A 138 -1.30 -6.53 18.83
C LEU A 138 -2.33 -5.89 19.77
N GLN A 139 -2.38 -4.56 19.86
CA GLN A 139 -3.37 -3.84 20.68
C GLN A 139 -4.50 -3.24 19.84
N ASP A 140 -4.26 -2.97 18.57
CA ASP A 140 -5.24 -2.42 17.65
C ASP A 140 -5.58 -3.44 16.55
N SER A 141 -6.82 -3.42 16.07
CA SER A 141 -7.25 -4.32 15.01
C SER A 141 -6.61 -3.96 13.67
N TYR A 142 -6.36 -4.99 12.86
CA TYR A 142 -6.05 -4.85 11.46
C TYR A 142 -7.17 -5.50 10.64
N GLU A 143 -7.84 -4.69 9.84
CA GLU A 143 -8.91 -5.11 8.95
C GLU A 143 -8.33 -5.54 7.59
N SER A 144 -8.16 -6.85 7.39
CA SER A 144 -7.70 -7.39 6.12
C SER A 144 -8.61 -6.97 4.96
N PRO A 145 -8.06 -6.74 3.76
CA PRO A 145 -8.86 -6.51 2.56
C PRO A 145 -9.86 -7.67 2.30
N THR A 146 -11.06 -7.32 1.87
CA THR A 146 -12.07 -8.34 1.48
C THR A 146 -11.85 -8.83 0.05
N HIS A 147 -11.61 -7.90 -0.87
CA HIS A 147 -11.46 -8.16 -2.30
C HIS A 147 -10.22 -7.43 -2.87
N PRO A 148 -9.01 -7.76 -2.39
CA PRO A 148 -7.80 -7.18 -2.97
C PRO A 148 -7.56 -7.77 -4.37
N GLU A 149 -6.98 -6.97 -5.26
CA GLU A 149 -6.59 -7.43 -6.58
C GLU A 149 -5.44 -8.45 -6.51
N VAL A 150 -4.59 -8.35 -5.47
CA VAL A 150 -3.49 -9.30 -5.27
C VAL A 150 -3.41 -9.72 -3.80
N ARG A 151 -3.19 -11.02 -3.56
CA ARG A 151 -2.84 -11.57 -2.24
C ARG A 151 -1.44 -12.14 -2.28
N ILE A 152 -0.61 -11.77 -1.33
CA ILE A 152 0.79 -12.20 -1.22
C ILE A 152 1.00 -12.80 0.16
N ASP A 153 1.25 -14.09 0.20
CA ASP A 153 1.75 -14.77 1.39
C ASP A 153 3.28 -14.69 1.44
N THR A 154 3.80 -13.87 2.33
CA THR A 154 5.25 -13.67 2.50
C THR A 154 5.96 -14.81 3.23
N THR A 155 5.26 -15.88 3.57
CA THR A 155 5.86 -17.16 4.01
C THR A 155 6.23 -18.04 2.83
N GLN A 156 5.59 -17.82 1.67
CA GLN A 156 5.73 -18.65 0.47
C GLN A 156 6.47 -17.95 -0.66
N LEU A 157 6.29 -16.63 -0.81
CA LEU A 157 6.84 -15.87 -1.92
C LEU A 157 8.05 -15.04 -1.51
N SER A 158 9.07 -15.04 -2.36
CA SER A 158 10.15 -14.07 -2.27
C SER A 158 9.63 -12.66 -2.61
N ALA A 159 10.37 -11.62 -2.20
CA ALA A 159 10.00 -10.24 -2.54
C ALA A 159 9.97 -10.00 -4.07
N ILE A 160 10.84 -10.67 -4.82
CA ILE A 160 10.91 -10.57 -6.28
C ILE A 160 9.68 -11.22 -6.93
N ASP A 161 9.28 -12.40 -6.46
CA ASP A 161 8.10 -13.09 -6.99
C ASP A 161 6.81 -12.37 -6.60
N ALA A 162 6.75 -11.83 -5.39
CA ALA A 162 5.67 -10.98 -4.94
C ALA A 162 5.53 -9.71 -5.81
N ALA A 163 6.65 -9.02 -6.10
CA ALA A 163 6.65 -7.87 -6.99
C ALA A 163 6.20 -8.24 -8.41
N ARG A 164 6.60 -9.41 -8.91
CA ARG A 164 6.15 -9.92 -10.22
C ARG A 164 4.65 -10.17 -10.24
N ALA A 165 4.08 -10.76 -9.19
CA ALA A 165 2.64 -10.99 -9.10
C ALA A 165 1.84 -9.66 -9.12
N VAL A 166 2.33 -8.62 -8.44
CA VAL A 166 1.74 -7.28 -8.51
C VAL A 166 1.84 -6.70 -9.92
N LEU A 167 2.99 -6.86 -10.59
CA LEU A 167 3.19 -6.36 -11.94
C LEU A 167 2.25 -7.03 -12.97
N GLU A 168 1.95 -8.32 -12.81
CA GLU A 168 0.98 -9.01 -13.68
C GLU A 168 -0.44 -8.47 -13.47
N ALA A 169 -0.85 -8.17 -12.24
CA ALA A 169 -2.13 -7.52 -11.97
C ALA A 169 -2.21 -6.11 -12.60
N VAL A 170 -1.10 -5.34 -12.55
CA VAL A 170 -1.01 -4.05 -13.25
C VAL A 170 -1.24 -4.22 -14.75
N LYS A 171 -0.62 -5.20 -15.39
CA LYS A 171 -0.81 -5.47 -16.83
C LYS A 171 -2.27 -5.85 -17.15
N GLY A 172 -2.87 -6.70 -16.30
CA GLY A 172 -4.27 -7.12 -16.43
C GLY A 172 -5.24 -5.92 -16.42
N MET A 173 -5.03 -4.97 -15.53
CA MET A 173 -5.87 -3.77 -15.42
C MET A 173 -5.93 -2.96 -16.73
N PHE A 174 -4.84 -2.91 -17.51
CA PHE A 174 -4.81 -2.16 -18.77
C PHE A 174 -5.24 -2.96 -20.00
N THR A 175 -5.26 -4.29 -19.91
CA THR A 175 -5.73 -5.13 -21.02
C THR A 175 -7.27 -5.21 -21.08
N GLU A 176 -7.95 -5.14 -19.95
CA GLU A 176 -9.42 -5.18 -19.88
C GLU A 176 -10.06 -3.88 -20.40
N ASP A 177 -9.47 -2.71 -20.14
CA ASP A 177 -9.95 -1.42 -20.68
C ASP A 177 -9.87 -1.34 -22.22
N SER A 178 -8.98 -2.09 -22.84
CA SER A 178 -8.85 -2.13 -24.31
C SER A 178 -9.96 -2.92 -25.01
N ALA A 179 -10.71 -3.75 -24.27
CA ALA A 179 -11.81 -4.57 -24.82
C ALA A 179 -13.17 -3.85 -24.82
N HIS A 180 -13.28 -2.69 -24.20
CA HIS A 180 -14.52 -1.93 -24.04
C HIS A 180 -14.49 -0.61 -24.81
N THR A 181 -14.19 -0.65 -26.12
CA THR A 181 -14.43 0.50 -27.02
C THR A 181 -15.94 0.50 -27.35
N PRO A 182 -16.73 1.48 -26.90
CA PRO A 182 -18.11 1.60 -27.30
C PRO A 182 -18.14 1.89 -28.80
N GLN A 183 -18.75 0.99 -29.59
CA GLN A 183 -19.17 1.29 -30.94
C GLN A 183 -20.31 2.30 -30.83
N PHE A 184 -20.05 3.54 -31.17
CA PHE A 184 -21.11 4.51 -31.40
C PHE A 184 -21.80 4.18 -32.69
N PRO A 185 -23.15 4.25 -32.73
CA PRO A 185 -23.96 4.03 -33.93
C PRO A 185 -23.78 5.14 -34.97
#